data_8545b98e9ea25f54d93d6427b1af292e
#
_entry.id   8545b98e9ea25f54d93d6427b1af292e
#
_cell.length_a   1.000
_cell.length_b   1.000
_cell.length_c   1.000
_cell.angle_alpha   90.00
_cell.angle_beta   90.00
_cell.angle_gamma   90.00
#
_symmetry.space_group_name_H-M   'P 1'
#
loop_
_entity.id
_entity.type
_entity.pdbx_description
1 polymer ?
#
loop_
_entity_poly.entity_id
_entity_poly.type
_entity_poly.pdbx_seq_one_letter_code
_entity_poly.pdbx_strand_id
1 'polypeptide(L)'
;MNMLWWIFCGAAGLWIGMPNPVVSFPAAALLYPASLFLLGTGSTSWKHAFRLGWLCGLAGASACLYWLAIPVHDFGGLPWALAAPCPLLMGAYIGLYGGLFAALAHALRGEPAWRKGVALGLGWYLMECFRGWFFTGFPWITLASAFTPWTPIIQLASVIGAYGLGGLLAGLSCLCAEGILRVRHPHALRKRWLPS
;
A
#
# COMPACT_ATOMS: atom_id res chain seq x y z
N MET A 1 -15.55 -5.43 -11.76
CA MET A 1 -15.01 -4.45 -10.80
C MET A 1 -14.13 -3.46 -11.55
N ASN A 2 -14.38 -2.17 -11.41
CA ASN A 2 -13.57 -1.16 -12.12
C ASN A 2 -12.17 -1.05 -11.45
N MET A 3 -11.13 -1.60 -12.08
CA MET A 3 -9.78 -1.62 -11.54
C MET A 3 -9.16 -0.22 -11.44
N LEU A 4 -9.48 0.66 -12.39
CA LEU A 4 -8.98 2.05 -12.38
C LEU A 4 -9.48 2.82 -11.15
N TRP A 5 -10.72 2.55 -10.74
CA TRP A 5 -11.28 3.15 -9.53
C TRP A 5 -10.47 2.78 -8.28
N TRP A 6 -10.06 1.52 -8.15
CA TRP A 6 -9.26 1.08 -7.00
C TRP A 6 -7.83 1.61 -7.04
N ILE A 7 -7.23 1.79 -8.22
CA ILE A 7 -5.94 2.48 -8.35
C ILE A 7 -6.08 3.91 -7.84
N PHE A 8 -7.11 4.62 -8.28
CA PHE A 8 -7.37 5.99 -7.83
C PHE A 8 -7.63 6.06 -6.32
N CYS A 9 -8.52 5.21 -5.77
CA CYS A 9 -8.81 5.17 -4.33
C CYS A 9 -7.57 4.86 -3.49
N GLY A 10 -6.74 3.91 -3.92
CA GLY A 10 -5.51 3.57 -3.21
C GLY A 10 -4.49 4.70 -3.23
N ALA A 11 -4.24 5.29 -4.39
CA ALA A 11 -3.29 6.40 -4.53
C ALA A 11 -3.76 7.66 -3.78
N ALA A 12 -5.03 8.04 -3.93
CA ALA A 12 -5.61 9.17 -3.22
C ALA A 12 -5.66 8.92 -1.70
N GLY A 13 -6.04 7.71 -1.28
CA GLY A 13 -6.06 7.33 0.12
C GLY A 13 -4.68 7.41 0.77
N LEU A 14 -3.63 6.96 0.07
CA LEU A 14 -2.26 7.10 0.56
C LEU A 14 -1.88 8.57 0.70
N TRP A 15 -2.14 9.40 -0.30
CA TRP A 15 -1.80 10.82 -0.26
C TRP A 15 -2.57 11.58 0.83
N ILE A 16 -3.89 11.34 0.97
CA ILE A 16 -4.73 11.98 1.98
C ILE A 16 -4.32 11.53 3.39
N GLY A 17 -3.92 10.28 3.54
CA GLY A 17 -3.54 9.70 4.83
C GLY A 17 -2.16 10.08 5.30
N MET A 18 -1.21 10.31 4.37
CA MET A 18 0.13 10.79 4.72
C MET A 18 0.11 12.28 5.08
N PRO A 19 0.99 12.72 6.01
CA PRO A 19 1.12 14.14 6.33
C PRO A 19 1.43 14.94 5.06
N ASN A 20 0.57 15.91 4.75
CA ASN A 20 0.73 16.84 3.63
C ASN A 20 0.15 18.22 4.03
N PRO A 21 0.50 19.30 3.30
CA PRO A 21 0.11 20.67 3.67
C PRO A 21 -1.38 20.98 3.43
N VAL A 22 -2.12 20.11 2.72
CA VAL A 22 -3.51 20.40 2.31
C VAL A 22 -4.50 19.72 3.23
N VAL A 23 -4.29 18.41 3.49
CA VAL A 23 -5.20 17.59 4.29
C VAL A 23 -4.41 16.44 4.92
N SER A 24 -4.75 16.10 6.17
CA SER A 24 -4.20 14.93 6.83
C SER A 24 -5.33 14.17 7.53
N PHE A 25 -5.66 13.00 6.98
CA PHE A 25 -6.64 12.09 7.58
C PHE A 25 -6.05 10.68 7.63
N PRO A 26 -5.35 10.31 8.71
CA PRO A 26 -4.59 9.06 8.86
C PRO A 26 -5.30 7.80 8.41
N ALA A 27 -6.60 7.66 8.73
CA ALA A 27 -7.39 6.50 8.36
C ALA A 27 -7.51 6.29 6.84
N ALA A 28 -7.38 7.34 6.03
CA ALA A 28 -7.40 7.22 4.57
C ALA A 28 -6.23 6.40 4.04
N ALA A 29 -5.08 6.37 4.74
CA ALA A 29 -3.94 5.54 4.35
C ALA A 29 -4.28 4.05 4.27
N LEU A 30 -5.28 3.58 5.04
CA LEU A 30 -5.75 2.19 5.01
C LEU A 30 -6.42 1.82 3.68
N LEU A 31 -6.87 2.79 2.91
CA LEU A 31 -7.39 2.54 1.56
C LEU A 31 -6.32 2.02 0.61
N TYR A 32 -5.04 2.32 0.87
CA TYR A 32 -3.95 1.84 0.02
C TYR A 32 -3.79 0.31 0.07
N PRO A 33 -3.51 -0.33 1.23
CA PRO A 33 -3.44 -1.79 1.29
C PRO A 33 -4.78 -2.47 0.95
N ALA A 34 -5.93 -1.86 1.29
CA ALA A 34 -7.24 -2.37 0.88
C ALA A 34 -7.39 -2.40 -0.65
N SER A 35 -7.01 -1.32 -1.33
CA SER A 35 -7.06 -1.24 -2.80
C SER A 35 -6.10 -2.24 -3.45
N LEU A 36 -4.87 -2.38 -2.96
CA LEU A 36 -3.92 -3.38 -3.44
C LEU A 36 -4.47 -4.81 -3.28
N PHE A 37 -5.12 -5.10 -2.16
CA PHE A 37 -5.81 -6.38 -1.93
C PHE A 37 -6.93 -6.61 -2.96
N LEU A 38 -7.77 -5.62 -3.20
CA LEU A 38 -8.88 -5.71 -4.17
C LEU A 38 -8.39 -5.84 -5.62
N LEU A 39 -7.33 -5.11 -5.98
CA LEU A 39 -6.65 -5.24 -7.27
C LEU A 39 -6.05 -6.64 -7.43
N GLY A 40 -5.39 -7.15 -6.40
CA GLY A 40 -4.79 -8.48 -6.41
C GLY A 40 -5.83 -9.58 -6.55
N THR A 41 -6.81 -9.62 -5.66
CA THR A 41 -7.84 -10.68 -5.65
C THR A 41 -8.78 -10.63 -6.85
N GLY A 42 -9.00 -9.44 -7.44
CA GLY A 42 -9.81 -9.24 -8.63
C GLY A 42 -9.08 -9.52 -9.95
N SER A 43 -7.76 -9.69 -9.94
CA SER A 43 -6.95 -9.88 -11.14
C SER A 43 -7.03 -11.31 -11.69
N THR A 44 -6.87 -11.42 -13.02
CA THR A 44 -6.90 -12.72 -13.74
C THR A 44 -5.60 -13.51 -13.60
N SER A 45 -4.48 -12.83 -13.38
CA SER A 45 -3.15 -13.44 -13.22
C SER A 45 -2.30 -12.65 -12.23
N TRP A 46 -1.25 -13.29 -11.68
CA TRP A 46 -0.31 -12.63 -10.79
C TRP A 46 0.43 -11.46 -11.46
N LYS A 47 0.75 -11.59 -12.77
CA LYS A 47 1.39 -10.51 -13.54
C LYS A 47 0.46 -9.30 -13.69
N HIS A 48 -0.83 -9.53 -13.90
CA HIS A 48 -1.83 -8.48 -13.97
C HIS A 48 -2.00 -7.80 -12.60
N ALA A 49 -2.09 -8.59 -11.52
CA ALA A 49 -2.13 -8.08 -10.16
C ALA A 49 -0.92 -7.20 -9.84
N PHE A 50 0.29 -7.68 -10.17
CA PHE A 50 1.54 -6.94 -9.98
C PHE A 50 1.50 -5.59 -10.71
N ARG A 51 1.14 -5.56 -11.99
CA ARG A 51 1.09 -4.32 -12.80
C ARG A 51 0.13 -3.30 -12.20
N LEU A 52 -1.07 -3.72 -11.80
CA LEU A 52 -2.07 -2.83 -11.20
C LEU A 52 -1.61 -2.31 -9.84
N GLY A 53 -1.04 -3.18 -9.00
CA GLY A 53 -0.47 -2.79 -7.71
C GLY A 53 0.72 -1.85 -7.86
N TRP A 54 1.58 -2.10 -8.86
CA TRP A 54 2.69 -1.22 -9.19
C TRP A 54 2.22 0.17 -9.63
N LEU A 55 1.22 0.26 -10.51
CA LEU A 55 0.63 1.54 -10.94
C LEU A 55 -0.01 2.30 -9.77
N CYS A 56 -0.71 1.60 -8.89
CA CYS A 56 -1.28 2.20 -7.68
C CYS A 56 -0.20 2.77 -6.76
N GLY A 57 0.86 1.99 -6.53
CA GLY A 57 2.01 2.41 -5.72
C GLY A 57 2.81 3.54 -6.35
N LEU A 58 3.06 3.47 -7.69
CA LEU A 58 3.69 4.54 -8.44
C LEU A 58 2.94 5.86 -8.26
N ALA A 59 1.63 5.86 -8.52
CA ALA A 59 0.82 7.07 -8.43
C ALA A 59 0.77 7.62 -6.99
N GLY A 60 0.49 6.76 -6.01
CA GLY A 60 0.37 7.17 -4.60
C GLY A 60 1.70 7.66 -4.01
N ALA A 61 2.79 6.91 -4.22
CA ALA A 61 4.09 7.29 -3.70
C ALA A 61 4.66 8.55 -4.38
N SER A 62 4.50 8.69 -5.71
CA SER A 62 4.91 9.91 -6.40
C SER A 62 4.14 11.14 -5.89
N ALA A 63 2.84 10.99 -5.63
CA ALA A 63 2.03 12.05 -5.05
C ALA A 63 2.49 12.42 -3.63
N CYS A 64 2.88 11.44 -2.80
CA CYS A 64 3.41 11.70 -1.46
C CYS A 64 4.81 12.32 -1.47
N LEU A 65 5.62 12.02 -2.47
CA LEU A 65 7.02 12.44 -2.58
C LEU A 65 7.23 13.61 -3.54
N TYR A 66 6.18 14.33 -3.95
CA TYR A 66 6.28 15.45 -4.91
C TYR A 66 7.35 16.49 -4.52
N TRP A 67 7.53 16.68 -3.21
CA TRP A 67 8.49 17.61 -2.63
C TRP A 67 9.96 17.19 -2.83
N LEU A 68 10.23 15.93 -3.18
CA LEU A 68 11.60 15.39 -3.31
C LEU A 68 12.40 16.10 -4.41
N ALA A 69 11.74 16.65 -5.42
CA ALA A 69 12.39 17.41 -6.48
C ALA A 69 13.12 18.67 -5.94
N ILE A 70 12.58 19.29 -4.88
CA ILE A 70 13.12 20.52 -4.28
C ILE A 70 14.52 20.28 -3.68
N PRO A 71 14.72 19.37 -2.70
CA PRO A 71 16.05 19.16 -2.13
C PRO A 71 17.04 18.59 -3.15
N VAL A 72 16.59 17.83 -4.15
CA VAL A 72 17.46 17.31 -5.20
C VAL A 72 17.99 18.46 -6.07
N HIS A 73 17.16 19.48 -6.33
CA HIS A 73 17.61 20.68 -7.02
C HIS A 73 18.46 21.58 -6.12
N ASP A 74 17.93 21.99 -4.96
CA ASP A 74 18.50 23.06 -4.14
C ASP A 74 19.80 22.63 -3.44
N PHE A 75 19.86 21.37 -2.96
CA PHE A 75 21.01 20.85 -2.23
C PHE A 75 21.83 19.86 -3.04
N GLY A 76 21.22 19.14 -3.98
CA GLY A 76 21.91 18.20 -4.86
C GLY A 76 22.56 18.88 -6.08
N GLY A 77 22.25 20.14 -6.35
CA GLY A 77 22.79 20.91 -7.48
C GLY A 77 22.32 20.42 -8.86
N LEU A 78 21.29 19.55 -8.91
CA LEU A 78 20.76 19.06 -10.18
C LEU A 78 19.87 20.11 -10.85
N PRO A 79 19.97 20.32 -12.18
CA PRO A 79 19.03 21.17 -12.90
C PRO A 79 17.60 20.61 -12.80
N TRP A 80 16.59 21.48 -12.85
CA TRP A 80 15.17 21.10 -12.73
C TRP A 80 14.74 20.00 -13.69
N ALA A 81 15.29 19.97 -14.88
CA ALA A 81 15.01 18.90 -15.86
C ALA A 81 15.34 17.49 -15.35
N LEU A 82 16.34 17.35 -14.45
CA LEU A 82 16.73 16.09 -13.82
C LEU A 82 16.11 15.90 -12.43
N ALA A 83 15.87 16.99 -11.69
CA ALA A 83 15.27 16.93 -10.36
C ALA A 83 13.75 16.60 -10.41
N ALA A 84 13.02 17.20 -11.37
CA ALA A 84 11.58 17.02 -11.50
C ALA A 84 11.10 15.55 -11.69
N PRO A 85 11.79 14.66 -12.41
CA PRO A 85 11.40 13.26 -12.52
C PRO A 85 11.74 12.41 -11.28
N CYS A 86 12.52 12.90 -10.32
CA CYS A 86 12.92 12.10 -9.13
C CYS A 86 11.75 11.54 -8.32
N PRO A 87 10.64 12.29 -8.06
CA PRO A 87 9.46 11.73 -7.40
C PRO A 87 8.85 10.54 -8.15
N LEU A 88 8.85 10.55 -9.49
CA LEU A 88 8.35 9.44 -10.29
C LEU A 88 9.27 8.22 -10.23
N LEU A 89 10.59 8.42 -10.24
CA LEU A 89 11.56 7.33 -10.10
C LEU A 89 11.42 6.66 -8.73
N MET A 90 11.29 7.45 -7.66
CA MET A 90 11.06 6.93 -6.32
C MET A 90 9.69 6.27 -6.20
N GLY A 91 8.66 6.85 -6.81
CA GLY A 91 7.34 6.25 -6.90
C GLY A 91 7.35 4.91 -7.64
N ALA A 92 8.12 4.79 -8.73
CA ALA A 92 8.30 3.54 -9.46
C ALA A 92 8.98 2.46 -8.60
N TYR A 93 10.01 2.83 -7.83
CA TYR A 93 10.68 1.95 -6.89
C TYR A 93 9.74 1.47 -5.77
N ILE A 94 9.03 2.39 -5.10
CA ILE A 94 8.08 2.05 -4.04
C ILE A 94 6.89 1.27 -4.62
N GLY A 95 6.47 1.60 -5.83
CA GLY A 95 5.43 0.87 -6.56
C GLY A 95 5.72 -0.63 -6.72
N LEU A 96 6.99 -1.05 -6.81
CA LEU A 96 7.36 -2.47 -6.85
C LEU A 96 6.80 -3.24 -5.65
N TYR A 97 6.87 -2.67 -4.46
CA TYR A 97 6.30 -3.28 -3.25
C TYR A 97 4.78 -3.34 -3.29
N GLY A 98 4.12 -2.31 -3.84
CA GLY A 98 2.67 -2.36 -4.12
C GLY A 98 2.30 -3.47 -5.11
N GLY A 99 3.12 -3.65 -6.16
CA GLY A 99 2.98 -4.75 -7.11
C GLY A 99 3.16 -6.13 -6.48
N LEU A 100 4.20 -6.30 -5.67
CA LEU A 100 4.46 -7.54 -4.92
C LEU A 100 3.33 -7.86 -3.95
N PHE A 101 2.82 -6.87 -3.24
CA PHE A 101 1.70 -7.04 -2.32
C PHE A 101 0.42 -7.47 -3.03
N ALA A 102 0.08 -6.84 -4.16
CA ALA A 102 -1.07 -7.22 -4.96
C ALA A 102 -0.91 -8.63 -5.56
N ALA A 103 0.30 -9.01 -5.99
CA ALA A 103 0.59 -10.36 -6.47
C ALA A 103 0.45 -11.41 -5.33
N LEU A 104 0.90 -11.08 -4.11
CA LEU A 104 0.70 -11.91 -2.92
C LEU A 104 -0.80 -12.07 -2.61
N ALA A 105 -1.57 -10.97 -2.65
CA ALA A 105 -3.02 -11.02 -2.46
C ALA A 105 -3.72 -11.88 -3.52
N HIS A 106 -3.23 -11.86 -4.77
CA HIS A 106 -3.71 -12.75 -5.83
C HIS A 106 -3.42 -14.23 -5.54
N ALA A 107 -2.21 -14.54 -5.09
CA ALA A 107 -1.83 -15.93 -4.73
C ALA A 107 -2.68 -16.49 -3.58
N LEU A 108 -2.99 -15.64 -2.61
CA LEU A 108 -3.77 -16.00 -1.42
C LEU A 108 -5.29 -15.95 -1.63
N ARG A 109 -5.79 -15.67 -2.84
CA ARG A 109 -7.24 -15.47 -3.08
C ARG A 109 -8.12 -16.65 -2.68
N GLY A 110 -7.58 -17.88 -2.69
CA GLY A 110 -8.24 -19.14 -2.29
C GLY A 110 -8.23 -19.41 -0.80
N GLU A 111 -7.43 -18.70 -0.01
CA GLU A 111 -7.28 -18.94 1.42
C GLU A 111 -8.45 -18.36 2.25
N PRO A 112 -8.71 -18.92 3.45
CA PRO A 112 -9.67 -18.32 4.37
C PRO A 112 -9.25 -16.93 4.83
N ALA A 113 -10.21 -16.06 5.20
CA ALA A 113 -9.97 -14.65 5.49
C ALA A 113 -8.86 -14.42 6.52
N TRP A 114 -8.88 -15.17 7.62
CA TRP A 114 -7.90 -15.01 8.69
C TRP A 114 -6.46 -15.29 8.22
N ARG A 115 -6.26 -16.35 7.38
CA ARG A 115 -4.94 -16.65 6.80
C ARG A 115 -4.48 -15.53 5.86
N LYS A 116 -5.41 -14.99 5.05
CA LYS A 116 -5.11 -13.84 4.19
C LYS A 116 -4.68 -12.63 5.02
N GLY A 117 -5.43 -12.29 6.05
CA GLY A 117 -5.10 -11.16 6.93
C GLY A 117 -3.72 -11.29 7.56
N VAL A 118 -3.41 -12.46 8.13
CA VAL A 118 -2.11 -12.73 8.74
C VAL A 118 -0.99 -12.71 7.70
N ALA A 119 -1.14 -13.44 6.59
CA ALA A 119 -0.10 -13.55 5.56
C ALA A 119 0.16 -12.21 4.86
N LEU A 120 -0.88 -11.41 4.59
CA LEU A 120 -0.74 -10.07 4.01
C LEU A 120 -0.13 -9.09 5.01
N GLY A 121 -0.51 -9.16 6.29
CA GLY A 121 0.10 -8.34 7.34
C GLY A 121 1.59 -8.64 7.50
N LEU A 122 1.98 -9.92 7.57
CA LEU A 122 3.38 -10.34 7.61
C LEU A 122 4.13 -9.97 6.32
N GLY A 123 3.51 -10.14 5.16
CA GLY A 123 4.08 -9.72 3.88
C GLY A 123 4.37 -8.22 3.84
N TRP A 124 3.44 -7.40 4.33
CA TRP A 124 3.65 -5.95 4.45
C TRP A 124 4.82 -5.62 5.37
N TYR A 125 4.83 -6.21 6.57
CA TYR A 125 5.91 -6.06 7.54
C TYR A 125 7.29 -6.37 6.92
N LEU A 126 7.41 -7.52 6.26
CA LEU A 126 8.67 -7.94 5.62
C LEU A 126 9.09 -6.99 4.50
N MET A 127 8.14 -6.49 3.71
CA MET A 127 8.41 -5.52 2.64
C MET A 127 8.89 -4.18 3.21
N GLU A 128 8.31 -3.68 4.31
CA GLU A 128 8.78 -2.45 4.97
C GLU A 128 10.17 -2.66 5.61
N CYS A 129 10.42 -3.79 6.26
CA CYS A 129 11.75 -4.14 6.78
C CYS A 129 12.79 -4.18 5.65
N PHE A 130 12.49 -4.87 4.55
CA PHE A 130 13.40 -4.97 3.41
C PHE A 130 13.70 -3.60 2.81
N ARG A 131 12.67 -2.77 2.62
CA ARG A 131 12.81 -1.40 2.10
C ARG A 131 13.61 -0.51 3.06
N GLY A 132 13.50 -0.71 4.37
CA GLY A 132 14.26 0.01 5.38
C GLY A 132 15.73 -0.32 5.40
N TRP A 133 16.15 -1.44 4.78
CA TRP A 133 17.53 -1.89 4.72
C TRP A 133 18.15 -1.82 3.31
N PHE A 134 17.36 -2.13 2.27
CA PHE A 134 17.83 -2.20 0.88
C PHE A 134 18.21 -0.80 0.34
N PHE A 135 19.29 -0.71 -0.45
CA PHE A 135 19.85 0.55 -0.96
C PHE A 135 20.09 1.62 0.12
N THR A 136 20.77 1.24 1.21
CA THR A 136 21.03 2.12 2.37
C THR A 136 19.81 2.48 3.19
N GLY A 137 18.64 1.95 2.83
CA GLY A 137 17.36 2.15 3.47
C GLY A 137 16.61 3.37 2.99
N PHE A 138 15.34 3.15 2.60
CA PHE A 138 14.39 4.23 2.29
C PHE A 138 13.09 4.01 3.07
N PRO A 139 13.10 4.28 4.40
CA PRO A 139 11.97 4.00 5.28
C PRO A 139 10.86 5.05 5.22
N TRP A 140 10.77 5.81 4.16
CA TRP A 140 9.76 6.86 3.99
C TRP A 140 8.43 6.27 3.52
N ILE A 141 7.33 6.94 3.85
CA ILE A 141 5.98 6.52 3.51
C ILE A 141 5.68 5.10 4.07
N THR A 142 6.09 4.82 5.32
CA THR A 142 5.62 3.62 6.01
C THR A 142 4.16 3.81 6.41
N LEU A 143 3.38 2.72 6.41
CA LEU A 143 1.96 2.85 6.77
C LEU A 143 1.75 3.38 8.19
N ALA A 144 2.63 3.02 9.12
CA ALA A 144 2.59 3.52 10.49
C ALA A 144 2.82 5.04 10.57
N SER A 145 3.65 5.62 9.68
CA SER A 145 3.96 7.06 9.72
C SER A 145 2.73 7.93 9.41
N ALA A 146 1.74 7.42 8.71
CA ALA A 146 0.46 8.10 8.52
C ALA A 146 -0.26 8.38 9.85
N PHE A 147 -0.05 7.51 10.85
CA PHE A 147 -0.74 7.56 12.14
C PHE A 147 0.00 8.35 13.23
N THR A 148 1.09 9.02 12.89
CA THR A 148 1.83 9.87 13.87
C THR A 148 0.96 10.91 14.58
N PRO A 149 -0.08 11.52 13.96
CA PRO A 149 -0.98 12.42 14.66
C PRO A 149 -1.91 11.72 15.67
N TRP A 150 -2.09 10.39 15.57
CA TRP A 150 -2.96 9.61 16.45
C TRP A 150 -2.16 8.83 17.49
N THR A 151 -1.77 9.53 18.56
CA THR A 151 -0.91 9.02 19.63
C THR A 151 -1.29 7.63 20.15
N PRO A 152 -2.58 7.30 20.43
CA PRO A 152 -2.92 5.97 20.95
C PRO A 152 -2.57 4.83 19.98
N ILE A 153 -2.65 5.06 18.68
CA ILE A 153 -2.31 4.06 17.67
C ILE A 153 -0.80 3.94 17.52
N ILE A 154 -0.10 5.08 17.42
CA ILE A 154 1.36 5.06 17.21
C ILE A 154 2.10 4.52 18.44
N GLN A 155 1.54 4.60 19.64
CA GLN A 155 2.13 4.00 20.85
C GLN A 155 2.28 2.47 20.74
N LEU A 156 1.46 1.78 19.94
CA LEU A 156 1.66 0.35 19.70
C LEU A 156 3.01 0.07 19.04
N ALA A 157 3.59 1.03 18.33
CA ALA A 157 4.91 0.88 17.73
C ALA A 157 6.03 0.75 18.78
N SER A 158 5.82 1.17 20.03
CA SER A 158 6.77 0.96 21.12
C SER A 158 6.92 -0.52 21.50
N VAL A 159 5.91 -1.34 21.18
CA VAL A 159 5.89 -2.78 21.50
C VAL A 159 6.28 -3.63 20.28
N ILE A 160 5.71 -3.32 19.11
CA ILE A 160 5.86 -4.15 17.89
C ILE A 160 6.71 -3.50 16.79
N GLY A 161 7.23 -2.31 17.05
CA GLY A 161 7.97 -1.52 16.07
C GLY A 161 7.04 -0.85 15.02
N ALA A 162 7.56 0.17 14.33
CA ALA A 162 6.80 0.89 13.30
C ALA A 162 6.39 -0.03 12.13
N TYR A 163 7.28 -0.91 11.69
CA TYR A 163 7.00 -1.85 10.60
C TYR A 163 5.99 -2.92 11.04
N GLY A 164 6.06 -3.38 12.30
CA GLY A 164 5.07 -4.30 12.87
C GLY A 164 3.67 -3.68 12.91
N LEU A 165 3.59 -2.41 13.32
CA LEU A 165 2.33 -1.65 13.29
C LEU A 165 1.82 -1.50 11.85
N GLY A 166 2.70 -1.18 10.88
CA GLY A 166 2.35 -1.11 9.46
C GLY A 166 1.75 -2.42 8.95
N GLY A 167 2.38 -3.54 9.28
CA GLY A 167 1.89 -4.87 8.92
C GLY A 167 0.53 -5.20 9.54
N LEU A 168 0.34 -4.89 10.83
CA LEU A 168 -0.94 -5.08 11.53
C LEU A 168 -2.06 -4.27 10.85
N LEU A 169 -1.82 -2.99 10.59
CA LEU A 169 -2.77 -2.10 9.94
C LEU A 169 -3.12 -2.56 8.52
N ALA A 170 -2.12 -3.01 7.74
CA ALA A 170 -2.33 -3.54 6.40
C ALA A 170 -3.18 -4.82 6.42
N GLY A 171 -2.87 -5.77 7.32
CA GLY A 171 -3.64 -7.01 7.48
C GLY A 171 -5.09 -6.74 7.86
N LEU A 172 -5.33 -5.87 8.85
CA LEU A 172 -6.68 -5.46 9.25
C LEU A 172 -7.45 -4.76 8.12
N SER A 173 -6.78 -3.88 7.39
CA SER A 173 -7.38 -3.21 6.23
C SER A 173 -7.86 -4.20 5.15
N CYS A 174 -7.05 -5.22 4.86
CA CYS A 174 -7.41 -6.28 3.92
C CYS A 174 -8.59 -7.12 4.43
N LEU A 175 -8.64 -7.45 5.73
CA LEU A 175 -9.76 -8.16 6.34
C LEU A 175 -11.06 -7.36 6.28
N CYS A 176 -11.00 -6.06 6.56
CA CYS A 176 -12.14 -5.16 6.42
C CYS A 176 -12.64 -5.12 4.96
N ALA A 177 -11.73 -4.98 3.99
CA ALA A 177 -12.08 -4.97 2.57
C ALA A 177 -12.74 -6.30 2.15
N GLU A 178 -12.23 -7.44 2.60
CA GLU A 178 -12.84 -8.74 2.33
C GLU A 178 -14.22 -8.88 2.99
N GLY A 179 -14.36 -8.43 4.25
CA GLY A 179 -15.64 -8.44 4.96
C GLY A 179 -16.72 -7.66 4.21
N ILE A 180 -16.38 -6.44 3.74
CA ILE A 180 -17.29 -5.61 2.94
C ILE A 180 -17.69 -6.32 1.64
N LEU A 181 -16.74 -6.96 0.94
CA LEU A 181 -17.04 -7.71 -0.28
C LEU A 181 -18.00 -8.88 -0.02
N ARG A 182 -17.82 -9.61 1.10
CA ARG A 182 -18.68 -10.73 1.48
C ARG A 182 -20.12 -10.29 1.73
N VAL A 183 -20.29 -9.17 2.41
CA VAL A 183 -21.64 -8.60 2.70
C VAL A 183 -22.31 -8.14 1.40
N ARG A 184 -21.58 -7.50 0.49
CA ARG A 184 -22.15 -6.97 -0.77
C ARG A 184 -22.43 -8.04 -1.82
N HIS A 185 -21.68 -9.14 -1.84
CA HIS A 185 -21.77 -10.17 -2.88
C HIS A 185 -21.78 -11.60 -2.30
N PRO A 186 -22.78 -11.97 -1.46
CA PRO A 186 -22.79 -13.25 -0.77
C PRO A 186 -22.80 -14.47 -1.71
N HIS A 187 -23.44 -14.35 -2.89
CA HIS A 187 -23.56 -15.43 -3.87
C HIS A 187 -22.33 -15.61 -4.78
N ALA A 188 -21.59 -14.53 -5.06
CA ALA A 188 -20.43 -14.57 -5.96
C ALA A 188 -19.23 -15.32 -5.34
N LEU A 189 -19.11 -15.28 -4.03
CA LEU A 189 -18.02 -15.94 -3.30
C LEU A 189 -18.29 -17.43 -3.04
N ARG A 190 -19.56 -17.85 -2.95
CA ARG A 190 -19.94 -19.27 -2.76
C ARG A 190 -19.52 -20.16 -3.94
N LYS A 191 -19.61 -19.65 -5.18
CA LYS A 191 -19.14 -20.35 -6.39
C LYS A 191 -17.62 -20.49 -6.48
N ARG A 192 -16.87 -19.66 -5.76
CA ARG A 192 -15.39 -19.60 -5.82
C ARG A 192 -14.71 -20.60 -4.86
N TRP A 193 -15.50 -21.20 -3.93
CA TRP A 193 -15.00 -22.07 -2.85
C TRP A 193 -15.47 -23.52 -2.95
N LEU A 194 -16.33 -23.86 -3.94
CA LEU A 194 -16.72 -25.25 -4.18
C LEU A 194 -15.77 -25.82 -5.24
N PRO A 195 -14.94 -26.83 -4.92
CA PRO A 195 -14.24 -27.61 -5.94
C PRO A 195 -15.30 -28.29 -6.81
N SER A 196 -15.13 -28.21 -8.13
CA SER A 196 -15.86 -28.99 -9.13
C SER A 196 -15.51 -30.46 -9.01
#